data_56982085fb21d66548b8dab0ca95b9f1
#
_entry.id   56982085fb21d66548b8dab0ca95b9f1
#
_cell.length_a   1.000
_cell.length_b   1.000
_cell.length_c   1.000
_cell.angle_alpha   90.00
_cell.angle_beta   90.00
_cell.angle_gamma   90.00
#
_symmetry.space_group_name_H-M   'P 1'
#
loop_
_entity.id
_entity.type
_entity.pdbx_description
1 polymer ?
#
loop_
_entity_poly.entity_id
_entity_poly.type
_entity_poly.pdbx_seq_one_letter_code
_entity_poly.pdbx_strand_id
1 'polypeptide(L)'
;ALINRQAELQDKIDATDAWNLDSRLERAMDALRCPPEDQVVDTLSGGERRRVALCRLLLQQPDVLLLDEPTNHLDAESIDWLEQHLQQYAGTVICITHDRYFLDHVARWILELDRGEGIPWKGNYSSWLDQKTKRMAQEEKQVSKRRKTLERELEWINMAPKARHAKGKARLNSYEALL
;
A
#
# COMPACT_ATOMS: atom_id res chain seq x y z
N ALA A 1 -47.62 11.67 15.65
CA ALA A 1 -46.40 11.14 16.25
C ALA A 1 -45.99 9.81 15.60
N LEU A 2 -46.87 8.78 15.51
CA LEU A 2 -46.53 7.45 14.95
C LEU A 2 -46.20 7.50 13.46
N ILE A 3 -46.96 8.21 12.65
CA ILE A 3 -46.76 8.36 11.20
C ILE A 3 -45.42 9.01 10.91
N ASN A 4 -45.06 10.07 11.66
CA ASN A 4 -43.77 10.76 11.47
C ASN A 4 -42.60 9.82 11.82
N ARG A 5 -42.75 9.01 12.88
CA ARG A 5 -41.76 8.04 13.28
C ARG A 5 -41.60 6.91 12.26
N GLN A 6 -42.70 6.48 11.65
CA GLN A 6 -42.68 5.50 10.56
C GLN A 6 -41.93 6.05 9.35
N ALA A 7 -42.22 7.30 8.93
CA ALA A 7 -41.54 7.92 7.83
C ALA A 7 -40.01 8.05 8.08
N GLU A 8 -39.61 8.52 9.27
CA GLU A 8 -38.19 8.60 9.65
C GLU A 8 -37.47 7.24 9.61
N LEU A 9 -38.14 6.16 10.03
CA LEU A 9 -37.58 4.82 9.99
C LEU A 9 -37.48 4.30 8.56
N GLN A 10 -38.52 4.56 7.74
CA GLN A 10 -38.53 4.21 6.33
C GLN A 10 -37.38 4.89 5.59
N ASP A 11 -37.23 6.22 5.78
CA ASP A 11 -36.11 6.99 5.17
C ASP A 11 -34.77 6.44 5.59
N LYS A 12 -34.58 6.01 6.84
CA LYS A 12 -33.32 5.38 7.30
C LYS A 12 -33.07 4.02 6.64
N ILE A 13 -34.09 3.18 6.54
CA ILE A 13 -33.99 1.86 5.90
C ILE A 13 -33.61 2.03 4.42
N ASP A 14 -34.26 2.98 3.73
CA ASP A 14 -34.00 3.28 2.32
C ASP A 14 -32.60 3.88 2.13
N ALA A 15 -32.17 4.83 2.97
CA ALA A 15 -30.85 5.45 2.91
C ALA A 15 -29.70 4.47 3.17
N THR A 16 -29.93 3.42 3.95
CA THR A 16 -28.91 2.40 4.26
C THR A 16 -29.02 1.15 3.41
N ASP A 17 -29.98 1.10 2.46
CA ASP A 17 -30.28 -0.10 1.66
C ASP A 17 -30.48 -1.37 2.51
N ALA A 18 -31.12 -1.18 3.69
CA ALA A 18 -31.28 -2.25 4.66
C ALA A 18 -32.24 -3.37 4.22
N TRP A 19 -33.06 -3.12 3.20
CA TRP A 19 -33.93 -4.14 2.60
C TRP A 19 -33.13 -5.30 1.96
N ASN A 20 -31.92 -5.01 1.46
CA ASN A 20 -31.05 -5.97 0.80
C ASN A 20 -29.95 -6.52 1.74
N LEU A 21 -30.08 -6.29 3.06
CA LEU A 21 -29.04 -6.65 4.03
C LEU A 21 -28.76 -8.17 4.02
N ASP A 22 -29.80 -9.00 4.08
CA ASP A 22 -29.66 -10.45 4.10
C ASP A 22 -28.98 -10.96 2.82
N SER A 23 -29.41 -10.48 1.66
CA SER A 23 -28.78 -10.85 0.38
C SER A 23 -27.34 -10.36 0.23
N ARG A 24 -26.99 -9.22 0.85
CA ARG A 24 -25.60 -8.72 0.89
C ARG A 24 -24.74 -9.57 1.82
N LEU A 25 -25.30 -9.95 2.96
CA LEU A 25 -24.64 -10.81 3.95
C LEU A 25 -24.34 -12.19 3.33
N GLU A 26 -25.36 -12.86 2.79
CA GLU A 26 -25.22 -14.17 2.14
C GLU A 26 -24.15 -14.14 1.05
N ARG A 27 -24.20 -13.18 0.13
CA ARG A 27 -23.21 -13.04 -0.95
C ARG A 27 -21.78 -12.83 -0.43
N ALA A 28 -21.61 -12.03 0.61
CA ALA A 28 -20.29 -11.79 1.18
C ALA A 28 -19.77 -13.03 1.95
N MET A 29 -20.64 -13.73 2.65
CA MET A 29 -20.31 -14.97 3.35
C MET A 29 -19.92 -16.08 2.37
N ASP A 30 -20.69 -16.27 1.30
CA ASP A 30 -20.40 -17.25 0.26
C ASP A 30 -19.06 -16.95 -0.43
N ALA A 31 -18.86 -15.69 -0.86
CA ALA A 31 -17.66 -15.26 -1.56
C ALA A 31 -16.39 -15.43 -0.72
N LEU A 32 -16.47 -15.18 0.59
CA LEU A 32 -15.34 -15.35 1.51
C LEU A 32 -15.30 -16.75 2.15
N ARG A 33 -16.21 -17.65 1.71
CA ARG A 33 -16.33 -19.01 2.28
C ARG A 33 -16.37 -19.00 3.80
N CYS A 34 -17.21 -18.12 4.34
CA CYS A 34 -17.47 -18.07 5.77
C CYS A 34 -18.15 -19.37 6.25
N PRO A 35 -17.96 -19.77 7.52
CA PRO A 35 -18.70 -20.86 8.11
C PRO A 35 -20.20 -20.56 8.16
N PRO A 36 -21.06 -21.60 8.37
CA PRO A 36 -22.49 -21.42 8.54
C PRO A 36 -22.85 -20.39 9.62
N GLU A 37 -23.93 -19.65 9.41
CA GLU A 37 -24.36 -18.54 10.28
C GLU A 37 -24.69 -18.94 11.71
N ASP A 38 -25.10 -20.18 11.94
CA ASP A 38 -25.42 -20.75 13.23
C ASP A 38 -24.22 -21.27 14.02
N GLN A 39 -23.02 -21.27 13.41
CA GLN A 39 -21.82 -21.79 14.05
C GLN A 39 -21.29 -20.82 15.11
N VAL A 40 -21.03 -21.37 16.31
CA VAL A 40 -20.50 -20.60 17.43
C VAL A 40 -19.08 -20.12 17.13
N VAL A 41 -18.82 -18.83 17.29
CA VAL A 41 -17.52 -18.19 16.96
C VAL A 41 -16.33 -18.81 17.68
N ASP A 42 -16.52 -19.28 18.92
CA ASP A 42 -15.46 -19.89 19.72
C ASP A 42 -14.97 -21.24 19.16
N THR A 43 -15.80 -21.91 18.35
CA THR A 43 -15.46 -23.20 17.72
C THR A 43 -14.75 -23.04 16.38
N LEU A 44 -14.67 -21.83 15.85
CA LEU A 44 -14.05 -21.54 14.56
C LEU A 44 -12.52 -21.68 14.61
N SER A 45 -11.96 -22.19 13.53
CA SER A 45 -10.51 -22.14 13.30
C SER A 45 -10.01 -20.69 13.15
N GLY A 46 -8.70 -20.46 13.26
CA GLY A 46 -8.12 -19.13 13.09
C GLY A 46 -8.39 -18.51 11.73
N GLY A 47 -8.39 -19.34 10.66
CA GLY A 47 -8.70 -18.87 9.30
C GLY A 47 -10.19 -18.49 9.13
N GLU A 48 -11.09 -19.30 9.67
CA GLU A 48 -12.55 -19.00 9.66
C GLU A 48 -12.85 -17.71 10.42
N ARG A 49 -12.27 -17.53 11.60
CA ARG A 49 -12.43 -16.29 12.38
C ARG A 49 -11.97 -15.06 11.58
N ARG A 50 -10.85 -15.16 10.86
CA ARG A 50 -10.34 -14.07 10.01
C ARG A 50 -11.31 -13.76 8.87
N ARG A 51 -11.83 -14.78 8.18
CA ARG A 51 -12.79 -14.59 7.09
C ARG A 51 -14.09 -13.94 7.58
N VAL A 52 -14.63 -14.40 8.71
CA VAL A 52 -15.82 -13.79 9.35
C VAL A 52 -15.55 -12.35 9.76
N ALA A 53 -14.39 -12.07 10.37
CA ALA A 53 -14.02 -10.71 10.75
C ALA A 53 -13.87 -9.79 9.53
N LEU A 54 -13.25 -10.27 8.44
CA LEU A 54 -13.13 -9.54 7.19
C LEU A 54 -14.51 -9.28 6.58
N CYS A 55 -15.35 -10.30 6.46
CA CYS A 55 -16.74 -10.17 5.98
C CYS A 55 -17.50 -9.09 6.74
N ARG A 56 -17.49 -9.15 8.07
CA ARG A 56 -18.13 -8.15 8.93
C ARG A 56 -17.59 -6.74 8.67
N LEU A 57 -16.27 -6.59 8.56
CA LEU A 57 -15.63 -5.30 8.37
C LEU A 57 -16.01 -4.68 7.01
N LEU A 58 -16.03 -5.48 5.95
CA LEU A 58 -16.41 -5.03 4.60
C LEU A 58 -17.90 -4.62 4.54
N LEU A 59 -18.78 -5.34 5.24
CA LEU A 59 -20.21 -5.01 5.31
C LEU A 59 -20.49 -3.74 6.12
N GLN A 60 -19.65 -3.41 7.09
CA GLN A 60 -19.77 -2.17 7.89
C GLN A 60 -19.42 -0.91 7.09
N GLN A 61 -18.67 -1.03 6.00
CA GLN A 61 -18.28 0.06 5.11
C GLN A 61 -17.74 1.31 5.84
N PRO A 62 -16.72 1.20 6.71
CA PRO A 62 -16.14 2.37 7.36
C PRO A 62 -15.52 3.34 6.35
N ASP A 63 -15.44 4.63 6.68
CA ASP A 63 -14.80 5.65 5.84
C ASP A 63 -13.32 5.35 5.57
N VAL A 64 -12.63 4.72 6.52
CA VAL A 64 -11.24 4.28 6.42
C VAL A 64 -11.14 2.81 6.79
N LEU A 65 -10.71 1.99 5.84
CA LEU A 65 -10.52 0.55 5.98
C LEU A 65 -9.03 0.22 6.06
N LEU A 66 -8.61 -0.38 7.18
CA LEU A 66 -7.24 -0.82 7.41
C LEU A 66 -7.17 -2.34 7.30
N LEU A 67 -6.38 -2.85 6.36
CA LEU A 67 -6.22 -4.28 6.11
C LEU A 67 -4.75 -4.69 6.25
N ASP A 68 -4.52 -5.72 7.05
CA ASP A 68 -3.21 -6.34 7.23
C ASP A 68 -3.24 -7.77 6.71
N GLU A 69 -2.51 -8.01 5.61
CA GLU A 69 -2.46 -9.29 4.89
C GLU A 69 -3.86 -9.91 4.63
N PRO A 70 -4.78 -9.19 3.95
CA PRO A 70 -6.15 -9.64 3.81
C PRO A 70 -6.32 -10.85 2.90
N THR A 71 -5.35 -11.13 2.01
CA THR A 71 -5.36 -12.29 1.11
C THR A 71 -4.95 -13.59 1.80
N ASN A 72 -4.37 -13.52 3.00
CA ASN A 72 -3.94 -14.71 3.74
C ASN A 72 -5.15 -15.58 4.11
N HIS A 73 -5.04 -16.88 3.85
CA HIS A 73 -6.08 -17.89 4.08
C HIS A 73 -7.34 -17.76 3.21
N LEU A 74 -7.28 -16.97 2.14
CA LEU A 74 -8.29 -16.93 1.10
C LEU A 74 -7.87 -17.81 -0.07
N ASP A 75 -8.84 -18.39 -0.75
CA ASP A 75 -8.62 -19.03 -2.04
C ASP A 75 -8.71 -18.02 -3.20
N ALA A 76 -8.38 -18.46 -4.40
CA ALA A 76 -8.32 -17.57 -5.55
C ALA A 76 -9.66 -16.88 -5.87
N GLU A 77 -10.78 -17.57 -5.70
CA GLU A 77 -12.11 -17.02 -5.96
C GLU A 77 -12.47 -15.94 -4.92
N SER A 78 -12.13 -16.17 -3.64
CA SER A 78 -12.32 -15.18 -2.57
C SER A 78 -11.43 -13.96 -2.74
N ILE A 79 -10.19 -14.14 -3.22
CA ILE A 79 -9.28 -13.02 -3.52
C ILE A 79 -9.85 -12.18 -4.67
N ASP A 80 -10.30 -12.81 -5.75
CA ASP A 80 -10.90 -12.13 -6.91
C ASP A 80 -12.13 -11.29 -6.50
N TRP A 81 -12.99 -11.86 -5.68
CA TRP A 81 -14.12 -11.14 -5.13
C TRP A 81 -13.70 -9.95 -4.25
N LEU A 82 -12.69 -10.15 -3.39
CA LEU A 82 -12.17 -9.09 -2.53
C LEU A 82 -11.57 -7.93 -3.36
N GLU A 83 -10.80 -8.24 -4.42
CA GLU A 83 -10.27 -7.25 -5.35
C GLU A 83 -11.38 -6.39 -5.96
N GLN A 84 -12.42 -7.04 -6.50
CA GLN A 84 -13.56 -6.34 -7.10
C GLN A 84 -14.30 -5.46 -6.08
N HIS A 85 -14.49 -5.98 -4.86
CA HIS A 85 -15.12 -5.23 -3.78
C HIS A 85 -14.31 -3.99 -3.39
N LEU A 86 -12.99 -4.12 -3.25
CA LEU A 86 -12.11 -3.01 -2.87
C LEU A 86 -11.93 -1.97 -3.98
N GLN A 87 -11.97 -2.38 -5.25
CA GLN A 87 -11.95 -1.46 -6.38
C GLN A 87 -13.17 -0.51 -6.40
N GLN A 88 -14.32 -1.00 -5.92
CA GLN A 88 -15.58 -0.27 -5.86
C GLN A 88 -15.82 0.40 -4.49
N TYR A 89 -14.89 0.21 -3.55
CA TYR A 89 -15.04 0.74 -2.19
C TYR A 89 -15.10 2.27 -2.19
N ALA A 90 -16.13 2.83 -1.57
CA ALA A 90 -16.36 4.28 -1.57
C ALA A 90 -15.41 5.04 -0.62
N GLY A 91 -14.92 4.37 0.44
CA GLY A 91 -14.01 4.95 1.42
C GLY A 91 -12.53 4.83 1.04
N THR A 92 -11.67 5.17 1.98
CA THR A 92 -10.22 5.03 1.84
C THR A 92 -9.77 3.66 2.32
N VAL A 93 -9.03 2.92 1.48
CA VAL A 93 -8.44 1.63 1.84
C VAL A 93 -6.93 1.78 2.02
N ILE A 94 -6.43 1.35 3.18
CA ILE A 94 -5.00 1.22 3.45
C ILE A 94 -4.73 -0.26 3.68
N CYS A 95 -3.89 -0.85 2.83
CA CYS A 95 -3.62 -2.28 2.85
C CYS A 95 -2.13 -2.55 2.95
N ILE A 96 -1.75 -3.47 3.82
CA ILE A 96 -0.40 -4.04 3.89
C ILE A 96 -0.50 -5.47 3.39
N THR A 97 0.28 -5.83 2.36
CA THR A 97 0.32 -7.19 1.83
C THR A 97 1.59 -7.46 1.04
N HIS A 98 1.97 -8.73 0.96
CA HIS A 98 3.05 -9.23 0.11
C HIS A 98 2.55 -9.77 -1.23
N ASP A 99 1.25 -9.80 -1.45
CA ASP A 99 0.64 -10.25 -2.69
C ASP A 99 0.73 -9.17 -3.78
N ARG A 100 1.65 -9.40 -4.72
CA ARG A 100 1.94 -8.45 -5.80
C ARG A 100 0.81 -8.36 -6.83
N TYR A 101 0.11 -9.47 -7.08
CA TYR A 101 -1.01 -9.51 -8.02
C TYR A 101 -2.19 -8.73 -7.45
N PHE A 102 -2.49 -8.95 -6.19
CA PHE A 102 -3.50 -8.17 -5.48
C PHE A 102 -3.19 -6.67 -5.49
N LEU A 103 -1.94 -6.28 -5.18
CA LEU A 103 -1.52 -4.87 -5.25
C LEU A 103 -1.62 -4.29 -6.66
N ASP A 104 -1.36 -5.07 -7.68
CA ASP A 104 -1.43 -4.61 -9.07
C ASP A 104 -2.86 -4.31 -9.50
N HIS A 105 -3.84 -5.05 -8.98
CA HIS A 105 -5.25 -4.89 -9.31
C HIS A 105 -5.95 -3.83 -8.45
N VAL A 106 -5.61 -3.72 -7.16
CA VAL A 106 -6.33 -2.89 -6.19
C VAL A 106 -5.67 -1.55 -5.92
N ALA A 107 -4.32 -1.50 -5.89
CA ALA A 107 -3.62 -0.31 -5.46
C ALA A 107 -3.67 0.81 -6.51
N ARG A 108 -4.04 2.01 -6.07
CA ARG A 108 -3.94 3.26 -6.84
C ARG A 108 -2.73 4.09 -6.42
N TRP A 109 -2.21 3.82 -5.23
CA TRP A 109 -1.02 4.42 -4.65
C TRP A 109 -0.25 3.36 -3.88
N ILE A 110 1.06 3.43 -3.92
CA ILE A 110 1.97 2.63 -3.10
C ILE A 110 2.72 3.58 -2.17
N LEU A 111 2.73 3.27 -0.88
CA LEU A 111 3.60 3.94 0.09
C LEU A 111 4.79 3.04 0.38
N GLU A 112 5.95 3.40 -0.15
CA GLU A 112 7.20 2.70 0.16
C GLU A 112 7.79 3.26 1.45
N LEU A 113 8.14 2.37 2.38
CA LEU A 113 8.88 2.73 3.58
C LEU A 113 10.34 2.35 3.38
N ASP A 114 11.20 3.35 3.25
CA ASP A 114 12.64 3.15 3.04
C ASP A 114 13.44 4.07 3.96
N ARG A 115 14.37 3.49 4.72
CA ARG A 115 15.30 4.20 5.62
C ARG A 115 14.65 5.20 6.57
N GLY A 116 13.43 4.88 7.05
CA GLY A 116 12.65 5.71 7.97
C GLY A 116 11.82 6.81 7.30
N GLU A 117 11.82 6.86 5.97
CA GLU A 117 10.99 7.78 5.19
C GLU A 117 9.85 7.05 4.50
N GLY A 118 8.71 7.73 4.35
CA GLY A 118 7.57 7.26 3.58
C GLY A 118 7.53 7.93 2.21
N ILE A 119 7.70 7.15 1.14
CA ILE A 119 7.76 7.66 -0.23
C ILE A 119 6.47 7.25 -0.96
N PRO A 120 5.56 8.21 -1.25
CA PRO A 120 4.33 7.90 -1.97
C PRO A 120 4.59 7.79 -3.48
N TRP A 121 4.05 6.73 -4.08
CA TRP A 121 4.10 6.47 -5.51
C TRP A 121 2.68 6.38 -6.07
N LYS A 122 2.41 7.10 -7.15
CA LYS A 122 1.13 7.00 -7.84
C LYS A 122 1.15 5.83 -8.83
N GLY A 123 0.17 4.95 -8.73
CA GLY A 123 0.01 3.79 -9.60
C GLY A 123 -0.05 2.48 -8.81
N ASN A 124 -0.12 1.38 -9.54
CA ASN A 124 -0.11 0.02 -9.04
C ASN A 124 1.32 -0.52 -8.79
N TYR A 125 1.43 -1.77 -8.39
CA TYR A 125 2.71 -2.40 -8.07
C TYR A 125 3.68 -2.42 -9.25
N SER A 126 3.24 -2.78 -10.46
CA SER A 126 4.07 -2.79 -11.67
C SER A 126 4.61 -1.40 -11.99
N SER A 127 3.77 -0.38 -11.91
CA SER A 127 4.17 1.02 -12.11
C SER A 127 5.19 1.50 -11.06
N TRP A 128 5.00 1.12 -9.80
CA TRP A 128 5.95 1.39 -8.73
C TRP A 128 7.31 0.74 -8.99
N LEU A 129 7.32 -0.53 -9.41
CA LEU A 129 8.55 -1.28 -9.66
C LEU A 129 9.38 -0.64 -10.78
N ASP A 130 8.72 -0.20 -11.87
CA ASP A 130 9.37 0.52 -12.97
C ASP A 130 9.97 1.86 -12.51
N GLN A 131 9.23 2.62 -11.73
CA GLN A 131 9.69 3.91 -11.20
C GLN A 131 10.87 3.72 -10.25
N LYS A 132 10.78 2.73 -9.34
CA LYS A 132 11.86 2.38 -8.41
C LYS A 132 13.13 1.97 -9.15
N THR A 133 13.00 1.12 -10.17
CA THR A 133 14.15 0.67 -10.98
C THR A 133 14.83 1.85 -11.66
N LYS A 134 14.08 2.77 -12.24
CA LYS A 134 14.61 3.99 -12.88
C LYS A 134 15.33 4.89 -11.86
N ARG A 135 14.74 5.08 -10.67
CA ARG A 135 15.36 5.86 -9.58
C ARG A 135 16.66 5.25 -9.13
N MET A 136 16.70 3.94 -8.85
CA MET A 136 17.92 3.25 -8.44
C MET A 136 19.03 3.37 -9.49
N ALA A 137 18.70 3.20 -10.78
CA ALA A 137 19.66 3.37 -11.86
C ALA A 137 20.20 4.81 -11.96
N GLN A 138 19.41 5.82 -11.63
CA GLN A 138 19.85 7.21 -11.58
C GLN A 138 20.75 7.47 -10.37
N GLU A 139 20.39 6.97 -9.19
CA GLU A 139 21.19 7.06 -7.96
C GLU A 139 22.56 6.41 -8.16
N GLU A 140 22.61 5.20 -8.72
CA GLU A 140 23.86 4.50 -9.03
C GLU A 140 24.76 5.30 -9.98
N LYS A 141 24.18 5.89 -11.04
CA LYS A 141 24.92 6.77 -11.95
C LYS A 141 25.48 8.00 -11.24
N GLN A 142 24.73 8.59 -10.32
CA GLN A 142 25.18 9.75 -9.53
C GLN A 142 26.32 9.36 -8.58
N VAL A 143 26.17 8.24 -7.86
CA VAL A 143 27.22 7.71 -6.98
C VAL A 143 28.49 7.39 -7.77
N SER A 144 28.35 6.74 -8.92
CA SER A 144 29.51 6.44 -9.80
C SER A 144 30.20 7.70 -10.30
N LYS A 145 29.42 8.73 -10.70
CA LYS A 145 29.98 10.04 -11.09
C LYS A 145 30.73 10.73 -9.95
N ARG A 146 30.10 10.73 -8.75
CA ARG A 146 30.69 11.31 -7.53
C ARG A 146 32.03 10.61 -7.20
N ARG A 147 32.03 9.27 -7.22
CA ARG A 147 33.23 8.46 -6.98
C ARG A 147 34.34 8.78 -7.96
N LYS A 148 34.09 8.81 -9.28
CA LYS A 148 35.07 9.18 -10.31
C LYS A 148 35.60 10.60 -10.15
N THR A 149 34.80 11.51 -9.65
CA THR A 149 35.22 12.89 -9.37
C THR A 149 36.11 12.90 -8.15
N LEU A 150 35.78 12.21 -7.08
CA LEU A 150 36.59 12.06 -5.87
C LEU A 150 37.95 11.42 -6.17
N GLU A 151 37.99 10.35 -6.96
CA GLU A 151 39.22 9.68 -7.40
C GLU A 151 40.12 10.64 -8.15
N ARG A 152 39.59 11.40 -9.11
CA ARG A 152 40.37 12.43 -9.87
C ARG A 152 40.89 13.56 -8.97
N GLU A 153 40.08 14.02 -8.03
CA GLU A 153 40.53 15.06 -7.10
C GLU A 153 41.61 14.54 -6.13
N LEU A 154 41.49 13.26 -5.71
CA LEU A 154 42.46 12.59 -4.86
C LEU A 154 43.79 12.42 -5.59
N GLU A 155 43.81 11.97 -6.87
CA GLU A 155 44.99 11.89 -7.70
C GLU A 155 45.68 13.26 -7.84
N TRP A 156 44.87 14.31 -8.07
CA TRP A 156 45.43 15.67 -8.17
C TRP A 156 46.03 16.15 -6.84
N ILE A 157 45.44 15.84 -5.69
CA ILE A 157 45.98 16.17 -4.36
C ILE A 157 47.32 15.45 -4.13
N ASN A 158 47.46 14.23 -4.62
CA ASN A 158 48.68 13.42 -4.47
C ASN A 158 49.79 13.79 -5.46
N MET A 159 49.55 14.62 -6.48
CA MET A 159 50.55 15.12 -7.38
C MET A 159 51.56 16.06 -6.70
N ALA A 160 52.79 16.11 -7.21
CA ALA A 160 53.91 16.86 -6.62
C ALA A 160 53.63 18.36 -6.43
N PRO A 161 54.18 19.01 -5.39
CA PRO A 161 53.89 20.39 -4.99
C PRO A 161 54.01 21.46 -6.07
N LYS A 162 54.91 21.25 -7.08
CA LYS A 162 55.11 22.20 -8.18
C LYS A 162 53.89 22.38 -9.11
N ALA A 163 52.98 21.42 -9.15
CA ALA A 163 51.78 21.49 -9.97
C ALA A 163 50.59 22.19 -9.27
N ARG A 164 50.71 22.54 -7.97
CA ARG A 164 49.61 23.03 -7.12
C ARG A 164 49.45 24.56 -7.11
N HIS A 165 50.33 25.34 -7.70
CA HIS A 165 50.56 26.75 -7.29
C HIS A 165 49.54 27.82 -7.69
N ALA A 166 48.44 27.58 -8.37
CA ALA A 166 47.51 28.68 -8.65
C ALA A 166 46.03 28.42 -8.42
N LYS A 167 45.58 27.17 -8.30
CA LYS A 167 44.14 26.84 -8.15
C LYS A 167 43.82 25.89 -6.98
N GLY A 168 44.79 25.69 -6.06
CA GLY A 168 44.71 24.63 -5.04
C GLY A 168 43.64 24.79 -4.00
N LYS A 169 43.35 26.00 -3.52
CA LYS A 169 42.47 26.23 -2.40
C LYS A 169 40.99 26.00 -2.73
N ALA A 170 40.55 26.44 -3.92
CA ALA A 170 39.19 26.23 -4.38
C ALA A 170 38.88 24.73 -4.64
N ARG A 171 39.89 23.99 -5.13
CA ARG A 171 39.76 22.56 -5.41
C ARG A 171 39.79 21.70 -4.14
N LEU A 172 40.57 22.08 -3.14
CA LEU A 172 40.53 21.45 -1.80
C LEU A 172 39.17 21.63 -1.14
N ASN A 173 38.63 22.83 -1.16
CA ASN A 173 37.28 23.09 -0.64
C ASN A 173 36.20 22.31 -1.41
N SER A 174 36.36 22.10 -2.72
CA SER A 174 35.42 21.27 -3.50
C SER A 174 35.55 19.78 -3.16
N TYR A 175 36.74 19.30 -2.84
CA TYR A 175 36.97 17.93 -2.41
C TYR A 175 36.33 17.67 -1.01
N GLU A 176 36.57 18.61 -0.07
CA GLU A 176 35.97 18.55 1.29
C GLU A 176 34.43 18.58 1.24
N ALA A 177 33.85 19.31 0.30
CA ALA A 177 32.40 19.36 0.10
C ALA A 177 31.81 18.09 -0.57
N LEU A 178 32.67 17.24 -1.15
CA LEU A 178 32.28 15.98 -1.80
C LEU A 178 32.45 14.76 -0.87
N LEU A 179 33.19 14.90 0.22
CA LEU A 179 33.28 13.90 1.27
C LEU A 179 31.99 13.84 2.11
#